data_c731b6bf73f8be574a1ab3b1f46216a4
#
_entry.id   c731b6bf73f8be574a1ab3b1f46216a4
#
_cell.length_a   1.000
_cell.length_b   1.000
_cell.length_c   1.000
_cell.angle_alpha   90.00
_cell.angle_beta   90.00
_cell.angle_gamma   90.00
#
_symmetry.space_group_name_H-M   'P 1'
#
loop_
_entity.id
_entity.type
_entity.pdbx_description
1 polymer ?
#
loop_
_entity_poly.entity_id
_entity_poly.type
_entity_poly.pdbx_seq_one_letter_code
_entity_poly.pdbx_strand_id
1 'polypeptide(L)'
;MDGDFHMNIWSSGHAYQNQRVARFESKGEIGNFHLFLALEKPIQELNKAIVGTTVAHLGDMHIKAIQIIFPPKEIRVKASDFLEPLMTQIIGFKQQIQTLRRTRDLLLPRLLSGQIDVKTIPYA
;
A
#
# COMPACT_ATOMS: atom_id res chain seq x y z
N MET A 1 -13.02 1.33 -11.10
CA MET A 1 -11.75 0.57 -11.12
C MET A 1 -11.86 -0.38 -12.27
N ASP A 2 -11.00 -0.22 -13.25
CA ASP A 2 -11.05 -1.01 -14.48
C ASP A 2 -9.74 -1.80 -14.58
N GLY A 3 -9.81 -3.10 -14.87
CA GLY A 3 -8.65 -3.98 -14.95
C GLY A 3 -8.35 -4.74 -13.66
N ASP A 4 -7.10 -5.12 -13.45
CA ASP A 4 -6.66 -5.85 -12.26
C ASP A 4 -6.73 -5.01 -10.99
N PHE A 5 -7.39 -5.54 -9.96
CA PHE A 5 -7.51 -4.88 -8.67
C PHE A 5 -6.32 -5.26 -7.78
N HIS A 6 -5.50 -4.27 -7.48
CA HIS A 6 -4.33 -4.46 -6.61
C HIS A 6 -4.53 -3.76 -5.28
N MET A 7 -4.28 -4.49 -4.21
CA MET A 7 -4.20 -3.90 -2.89
C MET A 7 -2.80 -3.33 -2.65
N ASN A 8 -2.75 -2.19 -1.99
CA ASN A 8 -1.48 -1.59 -1.59
C ASN A 8 -1.64 -0.84 -0.28
N ILE A 9 -0.56 -0.77 0.49
CA ILE A 9 -0.48 0.03 1.70
C ILE A 9 0.03 1.42 1.31
N TRP A 10 -0.77 2.45 1.60
CA TRP A 10 -0.38 3.83 1.37
C TRP A 10 0.69 4.24 2.38
N SER A 11 1.86 4.65 1.89
CA SER A 11 3.02 5.04 2.70
C SER A 11 3.48 6.47 2.45
N SER A 12 2.84 7.18 1.53
CA SER A 12 3.13 8.58 1.23
C SER A 12 2.26 9.52 2.05
N GLY A 13 2.57 10.81 2.08
CA GLY A 13 1.80 11.82 2.79
C GLY A 13 0.39 12.04 2.25
N HIS A 14 -0.14 13.24 2.37
CA HIS A 14 -1.48 13.56 1.89
C HIS A 14 -1.63 13.36 0.39
N ALA A 15 -2.77 12.79 -0.02
CA ALA A 15 -3.14 12.62 -1.42
C ALA A 15 -4.64 12.78 -1.60
N TYR A 16 -5.05 13.24 -2.77
CA TYR A 16 -6.45 13.24 -3.17
C TYR A 16 -6.81 11.89 -3.78
N GLN A 17 -7.92 11.33 -3.33
CA GLN A 17 -8.45 10.09 -3.87
C GLN A 17 -9.41 10.38 -5.02
N ASN A 18 -9.27 9.65 -6.13
CA ASN A 18 -10.23 9.71 -7.22
C ASN A 18 -11.21 8.52 -7.15
N GLN A 19 -12.23 8.52 -7.99
CA GLN A 19 -13.28 7.50 -8.04
C GLN A 19 -12.79 6.09 -8.45
N ARG A 20 -11.55 5.95 -8.90
CA ARG A 20 -10.96 4.66 -9.30
C ARG A 20 -10.21 3.96 -8.19
N VAL A 21 -10.13 4.56 -7.03
CA VAL A 21 -9.42 4.03 -5.86
C VAL A 21 -10.41 3.85 -4.72
N ALA A 22 -10.44 2.66 -4.14
CA ALA A 22 -11.14 2.43 -2.88
C ALA A 22 -10.13 2.46 -1.72
N ARG A 23 -10.48 3.18 -0.66
CA ARG A 23 -9.71 3.22 0.59
C ARG A 23 -10.43 2.41 1.65
N PHE A 24 -9.70 1.52 2.27
CA PHE A 24 -10.15 0.78 3.44
C PHE A 24 -9.38 1.26 4.67
N GLU A 25 -10.11 1.50 5.75
CA GLU A 25 -9.55 1.96 7.01
C GLU A 25 -10.28 1.29 8.15
N SER A 26 -9.53 0.77 9.11
CA SER A 26 -10.10 0.19 10.31
C SER A 26 -10.68 1.27 11.21
N LYS A 27 -11.85 0.99 11.81
CA LYS A 27 -12.47 1.85 12.82
C LYS A 27 -11.99 1.53 14.25
N GLY A 28 -10.83 0.89 14.38
CA GLY A 28 -10.16 0.68 15.67
C GLY A 28 -10.39 -0.67 16.34
N GLU A 29 -11.27 -1.53 15.83
CA GLU A 29 -11.47 -2.86 16.44
C GLU A 29 -10.46 -3.92 15.98
N ILE A 30 -9.86 -3.72 14.83
CA ILE A 30 -8.71 -4.47 14.30
C ILE A 30 -7.68 -3.46 13.80
N GLY A 31 -6.41 -3.85 13.73
CA GLY A 31 -5.37 -3.01 13.13
C GLY A 31 -5.54 -2.91 11.60
N ASN A 32 -4.96 -1.86 11.01
CA ASN A 32 -5.01 -1.67 9.55
C ASN A 32 -4.27 -2.77 8.79
N PHE A 33 -3.22 -3.34 9.35
CA PHE A 33 -2.52 -4.45 8.70
C PHE A 33 -3.32 -5.75 8.76
N HIS A 34 -4.01 -6.00 9.88
CA HIS A 34 -4.97 -7.10 9.96
C HIS A 34 -6.08 -6.95 8.90
N LEU A 35 -6.66 -5.76 8.79
CA LEU A 35 -7.66 -5.47 7.75
C LEU A 35 -7.11 -5.71 6.34
N PHE A 36 -5.89 -5.26 6.07
CA PHE A 36 -5.22 -5.48 4.79
C PHE A 36 -5.12 -6.98 4.46
N LEU A 37 -4.63 -7.79 5.38
CA LEU A 37 -4.51 -9.24 5.19
C LEU A 37 -5.87 -9.93 5.05
N ALA A 38 -6.88 -9.49 5.82
CA ALA A 38 -8.23 -10.06 5.75
C ALA A 38 -8.93 -9.76 4.41
N LEU A 39 -8.60 -8.64 3.76
CA LEU A 39 -9.17 -8.24 2.48
C LEU A 39 -8.45 -8.85 1.28
N GLU A 40 -7.22 -9.34 1.43
CA GLU A 40 -6.39 -9.80 0.31
C GLU A 40 -7.09 -10.90 -0.50
N LYS A 41 -7.54 -11.97 0.16
CA LYS A 41 -8.22 -13.09 -0.50
C LYS A 41 -9.56 -12.69 -1.12
N PRO A 42 -10.49 -12.00 -0.41
CA PRO A 42 -11.73 -11.51 -1.02
C PRO A 42 -11.53 -10.64 -2.25
N ILE A 43 -10.55 -9.73 -2.24
CA ILE A 43 -10.26 -8.88 -3.40
C ILE A 43 -9.70 -9.70 -4.57
N GLN A 44 -8.83 -10.69 -4.31
CA GLN A 44 -8.32 -11.59 -5.35
C GLN A 44 -9.45 -12.44 -5.96
N GLU A 45 -10.39 -12.92 -5.16
CA GLU A 45 -11.55 -13.68 -5.64
C GLU A 45 -12.48 -12.82 -6.49
N LEU A 46 -12.75 -11.57 -6.07
CA LEU A 46 -13.48 -10.60 -6.86
C LEU A 46 -12.78 -10.30 -8.20
N ASN A 47 -11.47 -10.13 -8.18
CA ASN A 47 -10.70 -9.90 -9.40
C ASN A 47 -10.89 -11.04 -10.41
N LYS A 48 -10.78 -12.29 -9.94
CA LYS A 48 -11.00 -13.48 -10.79
C LYS A 48 -12.42 -13.58 -11.33
N ALA A 49 -13.43 -13.25 -10.51
CA ALA A 49 -14.84 -13.36 -10.90
C ALA A 49 -15.23 -12.29 -11.95
N ILE A 50 -14.60 -11.12 -11.92
CA ILE A 50 -14.97 -9.97 -12.77
C ILE A 50 -14.19 -9.96 -14.09
N VAL A 51 -13.00 -10.57 -14.16
CA VAL A 51 -12.15 -10.64 -15.37
C VAL A 51 -12.84 -11.33 -16.57
N GLY A 52 -13.94 -12.06 -16.36
CA GLY A 52 -14.75 -12.66 -17.43
C GLY A 52 -15.74 -11.71 -18.14
N THR A 53 -15.88 -10.45 -17.72
CA THR A 53 -16.79 -9.47 -18.30
C THR A 53 -16.03 -8.46 -19.16
N THR A 54 -16.70 -7.90 -20.18
CA THR A 54 -16.11 -6.99 -21.18
C THR A 54 -15.48 -5.73 -20.57
N VAL A 55 -15.90 -5.33 -19.37
CA VAL A 55 -15.29 -4.25 -18.57
C VAL A 55 -15.29 -4.68 -17.11
N ALA A 56 -14.12 -5.01 -16.59
CA ALA A 56 -13.95 -5.32 -15.17
C ALA A 56 -14.13 -4.03 -14.35
N HIS A 57 -15.29 -3.82 -13.74
CA HIS A 57 -15.60 -2.66 -12.93
C HIS A 57 -15.94 -3.09 -11.50
N LEU A 58 -15.07 -2.75 -10.55
CA LEU A 58 -15.32 -2.94 -9.13
C LEU A 58 -16.19 -1.78 -8.61
N GLY A 59 -17.49 -1.99 -8.57
CA GLY A 59 -18.45 -1.02 -8.06
C GLY A 59 -18.67 -1.14 -6.55
N ASP A 60 -19.36 -0.16 -6.02
CA ASP A 60 -19.69 -0.02 -4.59
C ASP A 60 -20.40 -1.25 -4.01
N MET A 61 -21.27 -1.90 -4.80
CA MET A 61 -21.97 -3.11 -4.40
C MET A 61 -21.02 -4.29 -4.13
N HIS A 62 -20.00 -4.45 -4.97
CA HIS A 62 -19.01 -5.51 -4.77
C HIS A 62 -18.19 -5.30 -3.51
N ILE A 63 -17.80 -4.04 -3.24
CA ILE A 63 -17.05 -3.68 -2.04
C ILE A 63 -17.89 -3.91 -0.78
N LYS A 64 -19.17 -3.52 -0.79
CA LYS A 64 -20.09 -3.71 0.34
C LYS A 64 -20.45 -5.17 0.59
N ALA A 65 -20.34 -6.03 -0.41
CA ALA A 65 -20.59 -7.47 -0.29
C ALA A 65 -19.39 -8.24 0.29
N ILE A 66 -18.22 -7.61 0.43
CA ILE A 66 -17.05 -8.27 1.00
C ILE A 66 -17.33 -8.64 2.46
N GLN A 67 -17.19 -9.91 2.76
CA GLN A 67 -17.25 -10.42 4.12
C GLN A 67 -15.85 -10.81 4.59
N ILE A 68 -15.48 -10.35 5.77
CA ILE A 68 -14.23 -10.73 6.43
C ILE A 68 -14.53 -11.50 7.72
N ILE A 69 -13.65 -12.43 8.05
CA ILE A 69 -13.73 -13.14 9.32
C ILE A 69 -13.31 -12.17 10.42
N PHE A 70 -14.17 -12.01 11.42
CA PHE A 70 -13.92 -11.16 12.57
C PHE A 70 -13.61 -12.04 13.79
N PRO A 71 -12.35 -12.24 14.16
CA PRO A 71 -11.98 -13.13 15.24
C PRO A 71 -12.40 -12.62 16.62
N PRO A 72 -12.47 -13.48 17.65
CA PRO A 72 -12.69 -13.05 19.03
C PRO A 72 -11.66 -11.98 19.48
N LYS A 73 -12.08 -11.13 20.44
CA LYS A 73 -11.28 -9.99 20.90
C LYS A 73 -9.85 -10.36 21.29
N GLU A 74 -9.67 -11.46 22.01
CA GLU A 74 -8.35 -11.91 22.47
C GLU A 74 -7.41 -12.23 21.31
N ILE A 75 -7.92 -12.88 20.27
CA ILE A 75 -7.14 -13.17 19.06
C ILE A 75 -6.82 -11.89 18.31
N ARG A 76 -7.77 -10.96 18.21
CA ARG A 76 -7.55 -9.67 17.54
C ARG A 76 -6.45 -8.85 18.21
N VAL A 77 -6.45 -8.77 19.54
CA VAL A 77 -5.41 -8.06 20.29
C VAL A 77 -4.05 -8.67 20.00
N LYS A 78 -3.89 -9.99 20.22
CA LYS A 78 -2.63 -10.68 19.94
C LYS A 78 -2.15 -10.52 18.49
N ALA A 79 -3.08 -10.61 17.54
CA ALA A 79 -2.76 -10.41 16.13
C ALA A 79 -2.31 -8.96 15.85
N SER A 80 -2.97 -7.96 16.42
CA SER A 80 -2.58 -6.56 16.26
C SER A 80 -1.23 -6.27 16.88
N ASP A 81 -0.94 -6.77 18.08
CA ASP A 81 0.35 -6.58 18.75
C ASP A 81 1.51 -7.13 17.90
N PHE A 82 1.28 -8.18 17.14
CA PHE A 82 2.27 -8.75 16.24
C PHE A 82 2.31 -8.07 14.87
N LEU A 83 1.15 -7.79 14.27
CA LEU A 83 1.04 -7.34 12.88
C LEU A 83 1.33 -5.84 12.71
N GLU A 84 0.91 -4.99 13.65
CA GLU A 84 1.06 -3.54 13.48
C GLU A 84 2.54 -3.07 13.49
N PRO A 85 3.44 -3.64 14.32
CA PRO A 85 4.87 -3.36 14.18
C PRO A 85 5.44 -3.72 12.80
N LEU A 86 5.01 -4.84 12.21
CA LEU A 86 5.43 -5.23 10.86
C LEU A 86 4.94 -4.24 9.80
N MET A 87 3.68 -3.79 9.92
CA MET A 87 3.16 -2.74 9.04
C MET A 87 3.98 -1.45 9.14
N THR A 88 4.31 -1.04 10.35
CA THR A 88 5.13 0.16 10.61
C THR A 88 6.50 0.03 9.93
N GLN A 89 7.15 -1.12 10.03
CA GLN A 89 8.43 -1.37 9.35
C GLN A 89 8.28 -1.33 7.81
N ILE A 90 7.24 -1.97 7.25
CA ILE A 90 6.98 -1.96 5.81
C ILE A 90 6.78 -0.52 5.31
N ILE A 91 6.00 0.28 6.03
CA ILE A 91 5.79 1.70 5.70
C ILE A 91 7.11 2.47 5.75
N GLY A 92 7.90 2.26 6.79
CA GLY A 92 9.22 2.88 6.95
C GLY A 92 10.15 2.54 5.78
N PHE A 93 10.26 1.27 5.40
CA PHE A 93 11.06 0.87 4.24
C PHE A 93 10.56 1.46 2.93
N LYS A 94 9.24 1.51 2.72
CA LYS A 94 8.66 2.16 1.53
C LYS A 94 9.03 3.65 1.45
N GLN A 95 9.00 4.36 2.57
CA GLN A 95 9.39 5.77 2.65
C GLN A 95 10.88 5.97 2.39
N GLN A 96 11.72 5.11 2.94
CA GLN A 96 13.17 5.13 2.68
C GLN A 96 13.46 4.89 1.19
N ILE A 97 12.81 3.91 0.57
CA ILE A 97 12.95 3.63 -0.87
C ILE A 97 12.54 4.86 -1.70
N GLN A 98 11.44 5.53 -1.35
CA GLN A 98 11.01 6.75 -2.03
C GLN A 98 12.06 7.87 -1.90
N THR A 99 12.58 8.07 -0.71
CA THR A 99 13.63 9.06 -0.44
C THR A 99 14.91 8.77 -1.24
N LEU A 100 15.37 7.52 -1.22
CA LEU A 100 16.55 7.09 -1.97
C LEU A 100 16.36 7.24 -3.48
N ARG A 101 15.19 6.87 -4.01
CA ARG A 101 14.86 7.08 -5.43
C ARG A 101 14.88 8.57 -5.78
N ARG A 102 14.24 9.42 -4.97
CA ARG A 102 14.26 10.87 -5.19
C ARG A 102 15.69 11.44 -5.17
N THR A 103 16.49 11.02 -4.21
CA THR A 103 17.89 11.44 -4.10
C THR A 103 18.69 11.03 -5.33
N ARG A 104 18.56 9.76 -5.77
CA ARG A 104 19.18 9.28 -7.00
C ARG A 104 18.76 10.12 -8.20
N ASP A 105 17.47 10.34 -8.38
CA ASP A 105 16.92 11.05 -9.56
C ASP A 105 17.32 12.53 -9.58
N LEU A 106 17.58 13.14 -8.42
CA LEU A 106 18.13 14.49 -8.30
C LEU A 106 19.63 14.55 -8.55
N LEU A 107 20.38 13.55 -8.09
CA LEU A 107 21.84 13.56 -8.17
C LEU A 107 22.35 13.08 -9.54
N LEU A 108 21.72 12.05 -10.12
CA LEU A 108 22.21 11.43 -11.34
C LEU A 108 22.38 12.40 -12.52
N PRO A 109 21.43 13.29 -12.86
CA PRO A 109 21.62 14.27 -13.92
C PRO A 109 22.75 15.27 -13.62
N ARG A 110 22.93 15.65 -12.36
CA ARG A 110 23.95 16.61 -11.93
C ARG A 110 25.36 16.01 -12.00
N LEU A 111 25.49 14.73 -11.68
CA LEU A 111 26.75 13.99 -11.83
C LEU A 111 27.10 13.79 -13.30
N LEU A 112 26.12 13.40 -14.13
CA LEU A 112 26.34 13.20 -15.56
C LEU A 112 26.66 14.49 -16.32
N SER A 113 26.10 15.62 -15.89
CA SER A 113 26.39 16.94 -16.49
C SER A 113 27.67 17.60 -15.97
N GLY A 114 28.35 16.98 -14.99
CA GLY A 114 29.54 17.57 -14.36
C GLY A 114 29.25 18.74 -13.42
N GLN A 115 27.99 18.99 -13.08
CA GLN A 115 27.64 20.03 -12.08
C GLN A 115 28.10 19.65 -10.67
N ILE A 116 28.27 18.37 -10.40
CA ILE A 116 28.84 17.83 -9.17
C ILE A 116 30.09 17.07 -9.56
N ASP A 117 31.27 17.56 -9.12
CA ASP A 117 32.53 16.86 -9.29
C ASP A 117 32.78 15.93 -8.10
N VAL A 118 32.80 14.63 -8.37
CA VAL A 118 33.01 13.58 -7.34
C VAL A 118 34.41 13.71 -6.72
N LYS A 119 35.39 14.26 -7.43
CA LYS A 119 36.76 14.42 -6.93
C LYS A 119 36.88 15.44 -5.80
N THR A 120 35.89 16.34 -5.68
CA THR A 120 35.88 17.38 -4.64
C THR A 120 35.12 16.96 -3.37
N ILE A 121 34.50 15.78 -3.36
CA ILE A 121 33.77 15.27 -2.22
C ILE A 121 34.78 14.61 -1.24
N PRO A 122 34.94 15.12 -0.02
CA PRO A 122 35.83 14.51 0.96
C PRO A 122 35.29 13.11 1.31
N TYR A 123 36.13 12.11 1.16
CA TYR A 123 35.84 10.77 1.67
C TYR A 123 35.88 10.81 3.20
N ALA A 124 34.75 10.42 3.84
CA ALA A 124 34.71 10.24 5.28
C ALA A 124 35.32 8.91 5.67
#